data_90098200322eeab4f7041783f0e504e5
#
_entry.id   90098200322eeab4f7041783f0e504e5
#
_cell.length_a   1.000
_cell.length_b   1.000
_cell.length_c   1.000
_cell.angle_alpha   90.00
_cell.angle_beta   90.00
_cell.angle_gamma   90.00
#
_symmetry.space_group_name_H-M   'P 1'
#
loop_
_entity.id
_entity.type
_entity.pdbx_description
1 polymer ?
#
loop_
_entity_poly.entity_id
_entity_poly.type
_entity_poly.pdbx_seq_one_letter_code
_entity_poly.pdbx_strand_id
1 'polypeptide(L)'
;IRTLPRIYIEVELALDPQQKNASYFYGEIYGQRKQQVEKFGIRFECKYDEELGTGMEQSIQEGKIPYEYYTLTWTTFANRPYQMIKRPLNFLAIDTTSSASAPSFNYFNRTLFTSRYDDATKAKAKNEFRDKLIEAFDNLGLPALSENQKFGVDSKKVVLETVLSIYEDSIALENRGSGMESLIKTQIALDRVNGLDVILMEEPENHLSFSNLRKMLQQISDQQENSQIIVATHNNMIASRLNLNNVLWITEDGVKSLKGVKSDVAEFFVRADDNAFLQLLLSKKVILVEGATEFLLLPMFYKQTTDHTIEEDGISVISCNGISYKRYLEIAKATDKRIAVVTDNDEKSDRIAEVASFNQANDLQHIFMGATVDEWTWEACIYKENKDTLDGMIDVQAGAAYKFHDKDYGAVLGKMLNHKVDVAYQMLTSGKTFAVPQYVKDAIGWLRG
;
A
#
# COMPACT_ATOMS: atom_id res chain seq x y z
N ILE A 1 -12.15 22.95 -25.15
CA ILE A 1 -12.16 21.50 -25.41
C ILE A 1 -10.81 20.88 -25.06
N ARG A 2 -9.65 21.46 -25.41
CA ARG A 2 -8.30 20.93 -25.08
C ARG A 2 -7.97 20.90 -23.58
N THR A 3 -8.74 21.56 -22.74
CA THR A 3 -8.56 21.64 -21.28
C THR A 3 -9.46 20.72 -20.49
N LEU A 4 -10.39 20.02 -21.14
CA LEU A 4 -11.28 19.09 -20.46
C LEU A 4 -10.53 17.83 -20.02
N PRO A 5 -10.77 17.32 -18.81
CA PRO A 5 -10.11 16.11 -18.32
C PRO A 5 -10.48 14.90 -19.18
N ARG A 6 -9.50 14.02 -19.37
CA ARG A 6 -9.66 12.73 -20.05
C ARG A 6 -9.02 11.66 -19.20
N ILE A 7 -9.70 10.54 -19.03
CA ILE A 7 -9.15 9.34 -18.41
C ILE A 7 -8.83 8.36 -19.55
N TYR A 8 -7.62 7.85 -19.53
CA TYR A 8 -7.13 6.92 -20.53
C TYR A 8 -6.28 5.85 -19.86
N ILE A 9 -6.71 4.59 -19.99
CA ILE A 9 -6.03 3.44 -19.37
C ILE A 9 -5.84 2.37 -20.44
N GLU A 10 -4.61 1.93 -20.64
CA GLU A 10 -4.29 0.77 -21.46
C GLU A 10 -3.71 -0.34 -20.58
N VAL A 11 -4.22 -1.56 -20.77
CA VAL A 11 -3.73 -2.76 -20.11
C VAL A 11 -3.21 -3.70 -21.18
N GLU A 12 -1.88 -3.89 -21.17
CA GLU A 12 -1.20 -4.87 -22.01
C GLU A 12 -1.40 -6.28 -21.44
N LEU A 13 -1.74 -7.24 -22.28
CA LEU A 13 -1.96 -8.63 -21.93
C LEU A 13 -0.85 -9.50 -22.54
N ALA A 14 -0.23 -10.34 -21.75
CA ALA A 14 0.70 -11.38 -22.24
C ALA A 14 -0.11 -12.61 -22.64
N LEU A 15 -0.50 -12.69 -23.91
CA LEU A 15 -1.28 -13.79 -24.44
C LEU A 15 -0.45 -14.65 -25.41
N ASP A 16 -0.73 -15.96 -25.43
CA ASP A 16 -0.27 -16.81 -26.52
C ASP A 16 -1.05 -16.44 -27.81
N PRO A 17 -0.38 -16.11 -28.91
CA PRO A 17 -1.03 -15.80 -30.18
C PRO A 17 -1.98 -16.90 -30.67
N GLN A 18 -1.75 -18.16 -30.29
CA GLN A 18 -2.59 -19.31 -30.64
C GLN A 18 -3.79 -19.48 -29.68
N GLN A 19 -3.84 -18.75 -28.59
CA GLN A 19 -4.96 -18.84 -27.66
C GLN A 19 -6.27 -18.37 -28.31
N LYS A 20 -7.37 -19.01 -27.90
CA LYS A 20 -8.71 -18.65 -28.38
C LYS A 20 -9.00 -17.18 -28.14
N ASN A 21 -9.46 -16.50 -29.18
CA ASN A 21 -9.76 -15.06 -29.19
C ASN A 21 -8.54 -14.11 -29.07
N ALA A 22 -7.30 -14.56 -29.03
CA ALA A 22 -6.13 -13.68 -28.89
C ALA A 22 -6.11 -12.58 -29.96
N SER A 23 -6.37 -12.93 -31.24
CA SER A 23 -6.40 -11.95 -32.35
C SER A 23 -7.45 -10.83 -32.19
N TYR A 24 -8.45 -11.00 -31.33
CA TYR A 24 -9.43 -9.98 -31.03
C TYR A 24 -8.82 -8.81 -30.22
N PHE A 25 -7.72 -9.06 -29.53
CA PHE A 25 -7.02 -8.15 -28.63
C PHE A 25 -5.73 -7.59 -29.21
N TYR A 26 -5.28 -8.08 -30.37
CA TYR A 26 -4.02 -7.68 -30.99
C TYR A 26 -4.17 -6.40 -31.82
N GLY A 27 -3.35 -5.38 -31.52
CA GLY A 27 -3.38 -4.12 -32.24
C GLY A 27 -2.44 -3.07 -31.64
N GLU A 28 -2.64 -1.82 -32.02
CA GLU A 28 -1.73 -0.71 -31.71
C GLU A 28 -1.92 -0.15 -30.28
N ILE A 29 -0.77 0.19 -29.63
CA ILE A 29 -0.70 0.94 -28.40
C ILE A 29 -0.56 2.43 -28.71
N TYR A 30 -1.50 3.26 -28.24
CA TYR A 30 -1.45 4.70 -28.47
C TYR A 30 -0.54 5.48 -27.51
N GLY A 31 -0.23 4.90 -26.33
CA GLY A 31 0.55 5.60 -25.30
C GLY A 31 2.04 5.77 -25.59
N GLN A 32 2.63 5.02 -26.51
CA GLN A 32 4.05 5.11 -26.86
C GLN A 32 4.26 5.92 -28.13
N ARG A 33 4.55 7.21 -27.98
CA ARG A 33 4.61 8.22 -29.05
C ARG A 33 5.67 8.02 -30.15
N LYS A 34 6.50 6.97 -30.17
CA LYS A 34 7.64 6.86 -31.08
C LYS A 34 7.79 5.58 -31.89
N GLN A 35 7.04 4.53 -31.58
CA GLN A 35 7.04 3.30 -32.38
C GLN A 35 5.62 2.73 -32.37
N GLN A 36 5.09 2.43 -33.55
CA GLN A 36 3.89 1.58 -33.68
C GLN A 36 4.26 0.17 -33.18
N VAL A 37 3.98 -0.10 -31.92
CA VAL A 37 4.17 -1.41 -31.30
C VAL A 37 2.81 -2.06 -31.22
N GLU A 38 2.65 -3.15 -31.94
CA GLU A 38 1.44 -3.99 -31.86
C GLU A 38 1.57 -4.98 -30.71
N LYS A 39 0.57 -5.04 -29.86
CA LYS A 39 0.49 -5.93 -28.69
C LYS A 39 -0.95 -6.37 -28.45
N PHE A 40 -1.12 -7.31 -27.52
CA PHE A 40 -2.43 -7.70 -27.03
C PHE A 40 -2.84 -6.77 -25.88
N GLY A 41 -4.08 -6.31 -25.89
CA GLY A 41 -4.54 -5.49 -24.77
C GLY A 41 -5.96 -4.96 -24.89
N ILE A 42 -6.34 -4.25 -23.82
CA ILE A 42 -7.62 -3.56 -23.69
C ILE A 42 -7.37 -2.08 -23.36
N ARG A 43 -8.32 -1.24 -23.74
CA ARG A 43 -8.29 0.20 -23.55
C ARG A 43 -9.60 0.67 -22.96
N PHE A 44 -9.48 1.41 -21.88
CA PHE A 44 -10.57 2.22 -21.33
C PHE A 44 -10.32 3.68 -21.68
N GLU A 45 -11.35 4.36 -22.14
CA GLU A 45 -11.33 5.78 -22.40
C GLU A 45 -12.60 6.43 -21.87
N CYS A 46 -12.41 7.46 -21.05
CA CYS A 46 -13.47 8.39 -20.65
C CYS A 46 -13.09 9.76 -21.19
N LYS A 47 -13.83 10.25 -22.15
CA LYS A 47 -13.56 11.53 -22.78
C LYS A 47 -14.85 12.25 -23.12
N TYR A 48 -14.72 13.56 -23.29
CA TYR A 48 -15.76 14.37 -23.87
C TYR A 48 -16.09 13.90 -25.29
N ASP A 49 -17.37 13.84 -25.60
CA ASP A 49 -17.89 13.47 -26.92
C ASP A 49 -18.33 14.74 -27.68
N GLU A 50 -17.54 15.10 -28.68
CA GLU A 50 -17.81 16.28 -29.51
C GLU A 50 -19.09 16.17 -30.35
N GLU A 51 -19.57 14.94 -30.57
CA GLU A 51 -20.80 14.69 -31.32
C GLU A 51 -22.07 15.04 -30.54
N LEU A 52 -21.98 15.10 -29.20
CA LEU A 52 -23.13 15.40 -28.33
C LEU A 52 -23.49 16.89 -28.27
N GLY A 53 -22.71 17.77 -28.88
CA GLY A 53 -23.08 19.17 -29.11
C GLY A 53 -22.15 20.23 -28.54
N THR A 54 -22.46 21.50 -28.91
CA THR A 54 -21.64 22.67 -28.62
C THR A 54 -22.11 23.51 -27.43
N GLY A 55 -23.17 23.10 -26.73
CA GLY A 55 -23.82 23.90 -25.67
C GLY A 55 -23.05 24.06 -24.35
N MET A 56 -21.77 23.69 -24.31
CA MET A 56 -20.97 23.61 -23.09
C MET A 56 -20.11 24.79 -22.77
N GLU A 57 -19.91 25.69 -23.69
CA GLU A 57 -18.98 26.79 -23.52
C GLU A 57 -19.27 27.60 -22.25
N GLN A 58 -20.55 27.75 -21.92
CA GLN A 58 -20.98 28.43 -20.70
C GLN A 58 -20.60 27.64 -19.43
N SER A 59 -20.81 26.32 -19.40
CA SER A 59 -20.47 25.47 -18.25
C SER A 59 -18.95 25.43 -18.02
N ILE A 60 -18.15 25.38 -19.09
CA ILE A 60 -16.70 25.42 -18.99
C ILE A 60 -16.20 26.78 -18.51
N GLN A 61 -16.80 27.88 -18.99
CA GLN A 61 -16.49 29.24 -18.51
C GLN A 61 -16.82 29.43 -17.03
N GLU A 62 -17.86 28.75 -16.56
CA GLU A 62 -18.23 28.71 -15.13
C GLU A 62 -17.38 27.72 -14.28
N GLY A 63 -16.39 27.05 -14.87
CA GLY A 63 -15.53 26.09 -14.19
C GLY A 63 -16.21 24.75 -13.85
N LYS A 64 -17.34 24.45 -14.48
CA LYS A 64 -18.09 23.21 -14.28
C LYS A 64 -17.68 22.17 -15.32
N ILE A 65 -17.59 20.89 -14.90
CA ILE A 65 -17.33 19.76 -15.80
C ILE A 65 -18.70 19.21 -16.24
N PRO A 66 -19.02 19.24 -17.54
CA PRO A 66 -20.28 18.73 -18.06
C PRO A 66 -20.24 17.21 -18.22
N TYR A 67 -20.48 16.46 -17.16
CA TYR A 67 -20.38 14.99 -17.12
C TYR A 67 -21.29 14.29 -18.13
N GLU A 68 -22.44 14.88 -18.45
CA GLU A 68 -23.43 14.34 -19.38
C GLU A 68 -22.93 14.22 -20.81
N TYR A 69 -21.87 14.96 -21.13
CA TYR A 69 -21.22 14.93 -22.46
C TYR A 69 -19.99 14.00 -22.49
N TYR A 70 -19.77 13.22 -21.43
CA TYR A 70 -18.68 12.25 -21.40
C TYR A 70 -19.15 10.87 -21.82
N THR A 71 -18.40 10.25 -22.71
CA THR A 71 -18.59 8.85 -23.10
C THR A 71 -17.54 7.97 -22.46
N LEU A 72 -17.97 6.77 -22.08
CA LEU A 72 -17.14 5.70 -21.53
C LEU A 72 -17.03 4.59 -22.57
N THR A 73 -15.83 4.35 -23.07
CA THR A 73 -15.62 3.31 -24.09
C THR A 73 -14.62 2.28 -23.60
N TRP A 74 -14.95 1.02 -23.83
CA TRP A 74 -14.04 -0.12 -23.64
C TRP A 74 -13.77 -0.76 -24.98
N THR A 75 -12.50 -0.74 -25.40
CA THR A 75 -12.07 -1.33 -26.68
C THR A 75 -10.88 -2.25 -26.45
N THR A 76 -10.64 -3.14 -27.40
CA THR A 76 -9.38 -3.89 -27.51
C THR A 76 -8.35 -3.06 -28.28
N PHE A 77 -7.07 -3.45 -28.27
CA PHE A 77 -6.06 -2.80 -29.11
C PHE A 77 -6.35 -2.94 -30.61
N ALA A 78 -7.15 -3.94 -31.01
CA ALA A 78 -7.70 -4.05 -32.36
C ALA A 78 -8.83 -3.05 -32.67
N ASN A 79 -9.08 -2.04 -31.81
CA ASN A 79 -10.18 -1.08 -31.90
C ASN A 79 -11.57 -1.72 -32.00
N ARG A 80 -11.76 -2.91 -31.42
CA ARG A 80 -13.05 -3.60 -31.33
C ARG A 80 -13.68 -3.36 -29.96
N PRO A 81 -15.02 -3.26 -29.86
CA PRO A 81 -15.66 -3.15 -28.54
C PRO A 81 -15.28 -4.33 -27.63
N TYR A 82 -14.92 -4.04 -26.38
CA TYR A 82 -14.62 -5.10 -25.43
C TYR A 82 -15.89 -5.91 -25.11
N GLN A 83 -15.79 -7.23 -25.22
CA GLN A 83 -16.87 -8.16 -24.92
C GLN A 83 -16.42 -9.18 -23.87
N MET A 84 -17.09 -9.23 -22.75
CA MET A 84 -16.79 -10.14 -21.64
C MET A 84 -16.75 -11.63 -22.07
N ILE A 85 -17.61 -12.03 -23.01
CA ILE A 85 -17.68 -13.40 -23.54
C ILE A 85 -16.42 -13.81 -24.32
N LYS A 86 -15.65 -12.83 -24.78
CA LYS A 86 -14.40 -13.06 -25.54
C LYS A 86 -13.16 -12.85 -24.67
N ARG A 87 -13.30 -12.64 -23.37
CA ARG A 87 -12.16 -12.43 -22.47
C ARG A 87 -11.12 -13.53 -22.64
N PRO A 88 -9.83 -13.16 -22.78
CA PRO A 88 -8.76 -14.14 -23.01
C PRO A 88 -8.20 -14.71 -21.71
N LEU A 89 -8.38 -14.01 -20.58
CA LEU A 89 -7.88 -14.39 -19.26
C LEU A 89 -9.05 -14.50 -18.27
N ASN A 90 -8.98 -15.50 -17.42
CA ASN A 90 -9.89 -15.63 -16.30
C ASN A 90 -9.29 -14.91 -15.11
N PHE A 91 -10.01 -13.94 -14.57
CA PHE A 91 -9.58 -13.22 -13.39
C PHE A 91 -10.61 -13.27 -12.27
N LEU A 92 -10.14 -13.13 -11.05
CA LEU A 92 -10.94 -13.00 -9.85
C LEU A 92 -10.51 -11.75 -9.09
N ALA A 93 -11.48 -10.89 -8.77
CA ALA A 93 -11.26 -9.73 -7.94
C ALA A 93 -11.80 -10.00 -6.52
N ILE A 94 -10.96 -9.75 -5.52
CA ILE A 94 -11.30 -9.82 -4.08
C ILE A 94 -11.20 -8.39 -3.55
N ASP A 95 -12.36 -7.78 -3.36
CA ASP A 95 -12.49 -6.45 -2.78
C ASP A 95 -13.03 -6.62 -1.35
N THR A 96 -12.24 -6.23 -0.37
CA THR A 96 -12.58 -6.33 1.05
C THR A 96 -13.31 -5.11 1.58
N THR A 97 -13.39 -4.03 0.79
CA THR A 97 -14.07 -2.79 1.14
C THR A 97 -15.57 -2.85 0.83
N SER A 98 -15.97 -3.73 -0.09
CA SER A 98 -17.36 -3.87 -0.50
C SER A 98 -18.15 -4.76 0.48
N SER A 99 -19.35 -4.28 0.87
CA SER A 99 -20.25 -5.06 1.72
C SER A 99 -20.74 -6.34 1.03
N ALA A 100 -21.12 -7.36 1.82
CA ALA A 100 -21.67 -8.63 1.35
C ALA A 100 -22.90 -8.47 0.43
N SER A 101 -23.62 -7.36 0.53
CA SER A 101 -24.77 -7.01 -0.31
C SER A 101 -24.38 -6.37 -1.65
N ALA A 102 -23.11 -6.08 -1.89
CA ALA A 102 -22.66 -5.43 -3.11
C ALA A 102 -22.71 -6.37 -4.33
N PRO A 103 -22.93 -5.83 -5.55
CA PRO A 103 -22.86 -6.63 -6.79
C PRO A 103 -21.53 -7.40 -6.97
N SER A 104 -20.43 -6.88 -6.40
CA SER A 104 -19.12 -7.54 -6.39
C SER A 104 -19.11 -8.90 -5.69
N PHE A 105 -19.92 -9.08 -4.63
CA PHE A 105 -20.03 -10.35 -3.92
C PHE A 105 -20.67 -11.44 -4.80
N ASN A 106 -21.76 -11.11 -5.49
CA ASN A 106 -22.40 -12.01 -6.44
C ASN A 106 -21.46 -12.36 -7.60
N TYR A 107 -20.62 -11.41 -8.01
CA TYR A 107 -19.60 -11.62 -9.03
C TYR A 107 -18.54 -12.63 -8.58
N PHE A 108 -18.08 -12.57 -7.33
CA PHE A 108 -17.13 -13.53 -6.75
C PHE A 108 -17.70 -14.95 -6.78
N ASN A 109 -18.90 -15.17 -6.19
CA ASN A 109 -19.55 -16.48 -6.15
C ASN A 109 -19.79 -17.05 -7.55
N ARG A 110 -20.25 -16.22 -8.48
CA ARG A 110 -20.48 -16.59 -9.88
C ARG A 110 -19.19 -16.99 -10.59
N THR A 111 -18.13 -16.23 -10.43
CA THR A 111 -16.83 -16.49 -11.06
C THR A 111 -16.24 -17.76 -10.50
N LEU A 112 -16.31 -17.96 -9.19
CA LEU A 112 -15.84 -19.18 -8.54
C LEU A 112 -16.62 -20.42 -9.05
N PHE A 113 -17.94 -20.38 -9.09
CA PHE A 113 -18.77 -21.46 -9.63
C PHE A 113 -18.42 -21.77 -11.08
N THR A 114 -18.21 -20.75 -11.89
CA THR A 114 -17.90 -20.90 -13.31
C THR A 114 -16.52 -21.51 -13.54
N SER A 115 -15.54 -21.19 -12.72
CA SER A 115 -14.16 -21.68 -12.82
C SER A 115 -13.94 -23.05 -12.17
N ARG A 116 -14.73 -23.39 -11.13
CA ARG A 116 -14.56 -24.63 -10.36
C ARG A 116 -15.11 -25.89 -11.05
N TYR A 117 -16.18 -25.74 -11.82
CA TYR A 117 -16.89 -26.86 -12.42
C TYR A 117 -16.79 -26.85 -13.95
N ASP A 118 -16.73 -28.04 -14.55
CA ASP A 118 -16.80 -28.20 -16.00
C ASP A 118 -18.18 -27.83 -16.57
N ASP A 119 -18.27 -27.67 -17.88
CA ASP A 119 -19.50 -27.22 -18.53
C ASP A 119 -20.64 -28.22 -18.40
N ALA A 120 -20.35 -29.53 -18.36
CA ALA A 120 -21.37 -30.57 -18.20
C ALA A 120 -21.98 -30.53 -16.79
N THR A 121 -21.15 -30.42 -15.75
CA THR A 121 -21.60 -30.28 -14.36
C THR A 121 -22.42 -29.01 -14.15
N LYS A 122 -21.97 -27.87 -14.74
CA LYS A 122 -22.71 -26.61 -14.68
C LYS A 122 -24.07 -26.71 -15.37
N ALA A 123 -24.11 -27.27 -16.55
CA ALA A 123 -25.36 -27.44 -17.30
C ALA A 123 -26.36 -28.32 -16.56
N LYS A 124 -25.89 -29.45 -15.99
CA LYS A 124 -26.71 -30.34 -15.17
C LYS A 124 -27.28 -29.61 -13.94
N ALA A 125 -26.44 -28.93 -13.18
CA ALA A 125 -26.86 -28.22 -11.97
C ALA A 125 -27.90 -27.11 -12.28
N LYS A 126 -27.70 -26.35 -13.37
CA LYS A 126 -28.65 -25.32 -13.82
C LYS A 126 -29.99 -25.89 -14.22
N ASN A 127 -29.99 -27.01 -14.95
CA ASN A 127 -31.23 -27.66 -15.36
C ASN A 127 -32.00 -28.21 -14.16
N GLU A 128 -31.34 -28.95 -13.29
CA GLU A 128 -31.97 -29.52 -12.10
C GLU A 128 -32.50 -28.44 -11.15
N PHE A 129 -31.75 -27.35 -10.96
CA PHE A 129 -32.20 -26.21 -10.16
C PHE A 129 -33.47 -25.59 -10.71
N ARG A 130 -33.49 -25.30 -12.01
CA ARG A 130 -34.66 -24.73 -12.69
C ARG A 130 -35.89 -25.62 -12.55
N ASP A 131 -35.74 -26.92 -12.83
CA ASP A 131 -36.86 -27.87 -12.82
C ASP A 131 -37.43 -28.05 -11.41
N LYS A 132 -36.55 -28.17 -10.40
CA LYS A 132 -36.98 -28.25 -8.98
C LYS A 132 -37.61 -26.95 -8.48
N LEU A 133 -37.15 -25.79 -8.94
CA LEU A 133 -37.76 -24.52 -8.54
C LEU A 133 -39.17 -24.36 -9.11
N ILE A 134 -39.39 -24.77 -10.37
CA ILE A 134 -40.71 -24.78 -10.98
C ILE A 134 -41.63 -25.71 -10.23
N GLU A 135 -41.19 -26.94 -9.94
CA GLU A 135 -41.97 -27.93 -9.18
C GLU A 135 -42.32 -27.41 -7.77
N ALA A 136 -41.34 -26.84 -7.05
CA ALA A 136 -41.56 -26.28 -5.73
C ALA A 136 -42.56 -25.12 -5.76
N PHE A 137 -42.51 -24.27 -6.79
CA PHE A 137 -43.44 -23.16 -6.97
C PHE A 137 -44.86 -23.65 -7.23
N ASP A 138 -45.02 -24.62 -8.12
CA ASP A 138 -46.34 -25.21 -8.40
C ASP A 138 -46.94 -25.87 -7.15
N ASN A 139 -46.14 -26.46 -6.29
CA ASN A 139 -46.54 -27.08 -5.01
C ASN A 139 -46.92 -26.07 -3.92
N LEU A 140 -46.69 -24.76 -4.09
CA LEU A 140 -47.12 -23.74 -3.13
C LEU A 140 -48.65 -23.59 -3.06
N GLY A 141 -49.38 -24.15 -4.02
CA GLY A 141 -50.85 -24.13 -4.04
C GLY A 141 -51.49 -22.75 -4.08
N LEU A 142 -50.81 -21.81 -4.76
CA LEU A 142 -51.31 -20.46 -4.87
C LEU A 142 -52.68 -20.43 -5.64
N PRO A 143 -53.67 -19.64 -5.18
CA PRO A 143 -54.96 -19.53 -5.85
C PRO A 143 -54.79 -19.09 -7.29
N ALA A 144 -55.58 -19.66 -8.20
CA ALA A 144 -55.69 -19.21 -9.57
C ALA A 144 -56.20 -17.77 -9.64
N LEU A 145 -55.69 -16.99 -10.62
CA LEU A 145 -56.17 -15.62 -10.88
C LEU A 145 -57.55 -15.61 -11.51
N SER A 146 -57.84 -16.62 -12.36
CA SER A 146 -59.11 -16.89 -13.00
C SER A 146 -59.19 -18.33 -13.43
N GLU A 147 -60.29 -18.75 -14.07
CA GLU A 147 -60.44 -20.16 -14.53
C GLU A 147 -59.27 -20.65 -15.39
N ASN A 148 -58.61 -19.76 -16.15
CA ASN A 148 -57.51 -20.12 -17.06
C ASN A 148 -56.19 -19.38 -16.80
N GLN A 149 -56.02 -18.73 -15.64
CA GLN A 149 -54.86 -17.94 -15.32
C GLN A 149 -54.29 -18.28 -13.96
N LYS A 150 -53.01 -18.57 -13.90
CA LYS A 150 -52.28 -18.78 -12.65
C LYS A 150 -50.92 -18.09 -12.69
N PHE A 151 -50.36 -17.81 -11.53
CA PHE A 151 -48.97 -17.43 -11.43
C PHE A 151 -48.08 -18.63 -11.77
N GLY A 152 -46.93 -18.36 -12.35
CA GLY A 152 -45.91 -19.36 -12.65
C GLY A 152 -44.51 -18.77 -12.61
N VAL A 153 -43.48 -19.60 -12.60
CA VAL A 153 -42.09 -19.21 -12.64
C VAL A 153 -41.66 -18.96 -14.09
N ASP A 154 -41.15 -17.77 -14.37
CA ASP A 154 -40.50 -17.48 -15.66
C ASP A 154 -39.15 -18.20 -15.72
N SER A 155 -39.10 -19.34 -16.38
CA SER A 155 -37.90 -20.18 -16.50
C SER A 155 -36.70 -19.49 -17.14
N LYS A 156 -36.92 -18.43 -17.92
CA LYS A 156 -35.84 -17.63 -18.52
C LYS A 156 -35.15 -16.70 -17.52
N LYS A 157 -35.82 -16.36 -16.43
CA LYS A 157 -35.30 -15.51 -15.37
C LYS A 157 -34.67 -16.30 -14.20
N VAL A 158 -34.79 -17.64 -14.22
CA VAL A 158 -34.21 -18.52 -13.19
C VAL A 158 -32.72 -18.71 -13.49
N VAL A 159 -31.88 -17.99 -12.78
CA VAL A 159 -30.42 -18.02 -12.95
C VAL A 159 -29.79 -18.55 -11.66
N LEU A 160 -29.27 -19.78 -11.68
CA LEU A 160 -28.64 -20.42 -10.51
C LEU A 160 -27.57 -19.54 -9.88
N GLU A 161 -26.71 -18.92 -10.69
CA GLU A 161 -25.57 -18.12 -10.22
C GLU A 161 -25.93 -16.88 -9.42
N THR A 162 -27.20 -16.44 -9.48
CA THR A 162 -27.67 -15.26 -8.71
C THR A 162 -28.08 -15.60 -7.28
N VAL A 163 -28.27 -16.89 -6.98
CA VAL A 163 -28.70 -17.35 -5.67
C VAL A 163 -27.64 -18.18 -4.95
N LEU A 164 -26.47 -18.33 -5.57
CA LEU A 164 -25.36 -19.06 -4.96
C LEU A 164 -24.75 -18.28 -3.80
N SER A 165 -24.58 -18.96 -2.68
CA SER A 165 -23.79 -18.50 -1.55
C SER A 165 -22.80 -19.60 -1.15
N ILE A 166 -21.67 -19.19 -0.57
CA ILE A 166 -20.64 -20.09 -0.06
C ILE A 166 -20.94 -20.33 1.43
N TYR A 167 -20.92 -21.60 1.82
CA TYR A 167 -21.13 -22.00 3.21
C TYR A 167 -19.86 -22.65 3.76
N GLU A 168 -19.49 -22.27 4.98
CA GLU A 168 -18.50 -22.96 5.80
C GLU A 168 -19.13 -23.28 7.15
N ASP A 169 -19.09 -24.55 7.59
CA ASP A 169 -19.73 -25.01 8.81
C ASP A 169 -21.20 -24.58 8.95
N SER A 170 -21.96 -24.67 7.86
CA SER A 170 -23.39 -24.29 7.78
C SER A 170 -23.69 -22.80 7.96
N ILE A 171 -22.68 -21.94 8.00
CA ILE A 171 -22.84 -20.49 8.06
C ILE A 171 -22.49 -19.92 6.68
N ALA A 172 -23.43 -19.17 6.10
CA ALA A 172 -23.16 -18.46 4.84
C ALA A 172 -22.04 -17.44 5.03
N LEU A 173 -21.18 -17.31 4.03
CA LEU A 173 -20.00 -16.46 4.10
C LEU A 173 -20.35 -14.98 4.37
N GLU A 174 -21.45 -14.50 3.80
CA GLU A 174 -21.99 -13.16 4.03
C GLU A 174 -22.48 -12.90 5.46
N ASN A 175 -22.69 -13.95 6.26
CA ASN A 175 -23.08 -13.84 7.66
C ASN A 175 -21.89 -13.96 8.62
N ARG A 176 -20.67 -14.06 8.10
CA ARG A 176 -19.45 -14.04 8.91
C ARG A 176 -18.93 -12.61 9.06
N GLY A 177 -18.08 -12.39 10.06
CA GLY A 177 -17.39 -11.10 10.18
C GLY A 177 -16.49 -10.85 8.95
N SER A 178 -16.41 -9.61 8.49
CA SER A 178 -15.72 -9.18 7.26
C SER A 178 -14.27 -9.68 7.13
N GLY A 179 -13.52 -9.75 8.23
CA GLY A 179 -12.16 -10.30 8.22
C GLY A 179 -12.12 -11.80 7.94
N MET A 180 -13.03 -12.59 8.51
CA MET A 180 -13.10 -14.01 8.24
C MET A 180 -13.60 -14.29 6.82
N GLU A 181 -14.55 -13.51 6.35
CA GLU A 181 -15.02 -13.54 4.97
C GLU A 181 -13.88 -13.30 3.99
N SER A 182 -13.08 -12.25 4.19
CA SER A 182 -11.92 -11.93 3.36
C SER A 182 -10.88 -13.06 3.35
N LEU A 183 -10.56 -13.61 4.51
CA LEU A 183 -9.63 -14.74 4.64
C LEU A 183 -10.12 -15.97 3.86
N ILE A 184 -11.38 -16.34 4.02
CA ILE A 184 -11.97 -17.52 3.34
C ILE A 184 -12.02 -17.29 1.83
N LYS A 185 -12.42 -16.10 1.36
CA LYS A 185 -12.40 -15.76 -0.06
C LYS A 185 -10.99 -15.88 -0.65
N THR A 186 -10.00 -15.37 0.06
CA THR A 186 -8.59 -15.47 -0.35
C THR A 186 -8.14 -16.93 -0.40
N GLN A 187 -8.44 -17.73 0.61
CA GLN A 187 -8.13 -19.16 0.63
C GLN A 187 -8.73 -19.90 -0.56
N ILE A 188 -10.03 -19.70 -0.81
CA ILE A 188 -10.74 -20.33 -1.94
C ILE A 188 -10.14 -19.89 -3.28
N ALA A 189 -9.76 -18.63 -3.42
CA ALA A 189 -9.15 -18.09 -4.64
C ALA A 189 -7.76 -18.67 -4.89
N LEU A 190 -6.98 -18.87 -3.83
CA LEU A 190 -5.64 -19.43 -3.86
C LEU A 190 -5.63 -20.97 -3.94
N ASP A 191 -6.66 -21.65 -3.42
CA ASP A 191 -6.85 -23.10 -3.53
C ASP A 191 -7.16 -23.47 -4.99
N ARG A 192 -6.11 -23.57 -5.81
CA ARG A 192 -6.09 -24.06 -7.21
C ARG A 192 -7.46 -24.16 -7.87
N VAL A 193 -8.12 -23.04 -8.07
CA VAL A 193 -9.26 -22.98 -8.97
C VAL A 193 -8.67 -23.11 -10.38
N ASN A 194 -8.76 -24.30 -10.96
CA ASN A 194 -8.28 -24.55 -12.31
C ASN A 194 -8.78 -23.46 -13.25
N GLY A 195 -7.84 -22.73 -13.88
CA GLY A 195 -8.16 -21.74 -14.90
C GLY A 195 -8.30 -20.29 -14.43
N LEU A 196 -7.80 -19.90 -13.26
CA LEU A 196 -7.57 -18.49 -12.94
C LEU A 196 -6.16 -18.09 -13.38
N ASP A 197 -6.11 -17.10 -14.27
CA ASP A 197 -4.85 -16.54 -14.77
C ASP A 197 -4.39 -15.35 -13.90
N VAL A 198 -5.34 -14.56 -13.38
CA VAL A 198 -5.07 -13.35 -12.60
C VAL A 198 -5.95 -13.27 -11.36
N ILE A 199 -5.35 -12.93 -10.21
CA ILE A 199 -6.05 -12.64 -8.95
C ILE A 199 -5.75 -11.18 -8.57
N LEU A 200 -6.79 -10.39 -8.41
CA LEU A 200 -6.72 -9.00 -7.98
C LEU A 200 -7.21 -8.91 -6.54
N MET A 201 -6.41 -8.31 -5.65
CA MET A 201 -6.77 -8.12 -4.24
C MET A 201 -6.68 -6.63 -3.91
N GLU A 202 -7.76 -6.07 -3.36
CA GLU A 202 -7.80 -4.70 -2.86
C GLU A 202 -7.93 -4.71 -1.35
N GLU A 203 -6.94 -4.07 -0.68
CA GLU A 203 -6.87 -3.94 0.79
C GLU A 203 -7.15 -5.26 1.53
N PRO A 204 -6.47 -6.37 1.18
CA PRO A 204 -6.79 -7.67 1.74
C PRO A 204 -6.58 -7.76 3.27
N GLU A 205 -5.85 -6.82 3.86
CA GLU A 205 -5.63 -6.69 5.30
C GLU A 205 -6.83 -6.19 6.09
N ASN A 206 -7.80 -5.56 5.44
CA ASN A 206 -8.93 -4.95 6.10
C ASN A 206 -9.68 -5.97 6.95
N HIS A 207 -9.94 -5.58 8.20
CA HIS A 207 -10.64 -6.40 9.19
C HIS A 207 -9.93 -7.71 9.61
N LEU A 208 -8.70 -7.97 9.14
CA LEU A 208 -7.92 -9.13 9.56
C LEU A 208 -7.17 -8.86 10.87
N SER A 209 -7.17 -9.85 11.75
CA SER A 209 -6.20 -9.88 12.85
C SER A 209 -4.78 -10.08 12.30
N PHE A 210 -3.78 -9.64 13.05
CA PHE A 210 -2.37 -9.82 12.69
C PHE A 210 -2.00 -11.27 12.35
N SER A 211 -2.53 -12.25 13.11
CA SER A 211 -2.30 -13.67 12.86
C SER A 211 -2.94 -14.17 11.56
N ASN A 212 -4.13 -13.70 11.25
CA ASN A 212 -4.83 -14.06 10.00
C ASN A 212 -4.16 -13.42 8.79
N LEU A 213 -3.70 -12.19 8.93
CA LEU A 213 -2.92 -11.53 7.88
C LEU A 213 -1.64 -12.32 7.55
N ARG A 214 -0.89 -12.77 8.57
CA ARG A 214 0.30 -13.62 8.35
C ARG A 214 -0.02 -14.92 7.62
N LYS A 215 -1.12 -15.60 7.99
CA LYS A 215 -1.57 -16.83 7.30
C LYS A 215 -1.89 -16.56 5.83
N MET A 216 -2.61 -15.50 5.55
CA MET A 216 -2.95 -15.10 4.19
C MET A 216 -1.70 -14.80 3.35
N LEU A 217 -0.74 -14.05 3.91
CA LEU A 217 0.53 -13.76 3.22
C LEU A 217 1.32 -15.02 2.88
N GLN A 218 1.35 -15.99 3.80
CA GLN A 218 1.99 -17.27 3.54
C GLN A 218 1.30 -18.00 2.38
N GLN A 219 -0.02 -18.06 2.37
CA GLN A 219 -0.80 -18.67 1.29
C GLN A 219 -0.56 -17.99 -0.07
N ILE A 220 -0.52 -16.65 -0.10
CA ILE A 220 -0.19 -15.89 -1.31
C ILE A 220 1.21 -16.25 -1.79
N SER A 221 2.20 -16.30 -0.90
CA SER A 221 3.57 -16.64 -1.24
C SER A 221 3.71 -18.05 -1.81
N ASP A 222 2.99 -19.01 -1.26
CA ASP A 222 3.04 -20.43 -1.67
C ASP A 222 2.37 -20.67 -3.04
N GLN A 223 1.52 -19.76 -3.51
CA GLN A 223 0.73 -19.92 -4.74
C GLN A 223 1.18 -19.04 -5.92
N GLN A 224 2.24 -18.26 -5.78
CA GLN A 224 2.73 -17.32 -6.81
C GLN A 224 3.07 -17.96 -8.18
N GLU A 225 3.31 -19.26 -8.21
CA GLU A 225 3.70 -19.98 -9.46
C GLU A 225 2.52 -20.27 -10.41
N ASN A 226 1.29 -20.17 -9.93
CA ASN A 226 0.11 -20.65 -10.68
C ASN A 226 -0.73 -19.53 -11.31
N SER A 227 -0.68 -18.31 -10.75
CA SER A 227 -1.48 -17.17 -11.20
C SER A 227 -0.71 -15.88 -11.00
N GLN A 228 -0.96 -14.88 -11.81
CA GLN A 228 -0.48 -13.53 -11.53
C GLN A 228 -1.33 -12.91 -10.41
N ILE A 229 -0.69 -12.57 -9.29
CA ILE A 229 -1.38 -11.95 -8.14
C ILE A 229 -0.98 -10.48 -8.09
N ILE A 230 -1.98 -9.60 -8.11
CA ILE A 230 -1.81 -8.15 -7.98
C ILE A 230 -2.52 -7.71 -6.71
N VAL A 231 -1.78 -7.11 -5.79
CA VAL A 231 -2.29 -6.64 -4.50
C VAL A 231 -2.16 -5.14 -4.41
N ALA A 232 -3.29 -4.46 -4.22
CA ALA A 232 -3.31 -3.04 -3.86
C ALA A 232 -3.44 -2.93 -2.32
N THR A 233 -2.48 -2.29 -1.67
CA THR A 233 -2.43 -2.20 -0.21
C THR A 233 -1.67 -0.96 0.25
N HIS A 234 -2.04 -0.47 1.43
CA HIS A 234 -1.26 0.52 2.19
C HIS A 234 -0.57 -0.09 3.42
N ASN A 235 -0.62 -1.40 3.58
CA ASN A 235 -0.08 -2.12 4.74
C ASN A 235 1.40 -2.45 4.57
N ASN A 236 2.22 -1.96 5.51
CA ASN A 236 3.67 -2.16 5.49
C ASN A 236 4.08 -3.65 5.52
N MET A 237 3.34 -4.49 6.26
CA MET A 237 3.63 -5.92 6.35
C MET A 237 3.39 -6.63 5.02
N ILE A 238 2.31 -6.31 4.31
CA ILE A 238 2.03 -6.91 3.00
C ILE A 238 3.13 -6.52 2.02
N ALA A 239 3.39 -5.22 1.92
CA ALA A 239 4.36 -4.70 0.98
C ALA A 239 5.78 -5.23 1.25
N SER A 240 6.19 -5.38 2.53
CA SER A 240 7.51 -5.92 2.88
C SER A 240 7.63 -7.43 2.65
N ARG A 241 6.57 -8.22 2.92
CA ARG A 241 6.65 -9.69 2.89
C ARG A 241 6.43 -10.33 1.52
N LEU A 242 5.78 -9.62 0.58
CA LEU A 242 5.52 -10.14 -0.77
C LEU A 242 6.65 -9.88 -1.78
N ASN A 243 7.86 -9.62 -1.35
CA ASN A 243 9.04 -9.30 -2.15
C ASN A 243 9.09 -7.83 -2.63
N LEU A 244 9.99 -7.05 -2.03
CA LEU A 244 10.17 -5.63 -2.34
C LEU A 244 10.44 -5.34 -3.83
N ASN A 245 11.08 -6.24 -4.55
CA ASN A 245 11.36 -6.06 -5.98
C ASN A 245 10.08 -6.01 -6.83
N ASN A 246 8.97 -6.51 -6.32
CA ASN A 246 7.67 -6.49 -6.97
C ASN A 246 6.81 -5.28 -6.56
N VAL A 247 7.31 -4.45 -5.63
CA VAL A 247 6.59 -3.26 -5.17
C VAL A 247 6.64 -2.18 -6.25
N LEU A 248 5.45 -1.71 -6.60
CA LEU A 248 5.23 -0.53 -7.42
C LEU A 248 4.48 0.49 -6.57
N TRP A 249 4.91 1.75 -6.57
CA TRP A 249 4.15 2.80 -5.92
C TRP A 249 3.86 3.95 -6.87
N ILE A 250 2.67 4.51 -6.71
CA ILE A 250 2.17 5.57 -7.57
C ILE A 250 2.47 6.91 -6.90
N THR A 251 3.09 7.82 -7.63
CA THR A 251 3.39 9.19 -7.22
C THR A 251 2.77 10.18 -8.21
N GLU A 252 2.81 11.46 -7.89
CA GLU A 252 2.39 12.53 -8.82
C GLU A 252 3.20 12.49 -10.13
N ASP A 253 4.46 12.05 -10.08
CA ASP A 253 5.39 11.95 -11.23
C ASP A 253 5.26 10.62 -12.00
N GLY A 254 4.39 9.72 -11.57
CA GLY A 254 4.15 8.42 -12.20
C GLY A 254 4.43 7.22 -11.30
N VAL A 255 4.63 6.06 -11.91
CA VAL A 255 4.87 4.79 -11.21
C VAL A 255 6.37 4.60 -11.01
N LYS A 256 6.77 4.32 -9.77
CA LYS A 256 8.15 3.98 -9.39
C LYS A 256 8.23 2.54 -8.90
N SER A 257 9.41 1.93 -8.99
CA SER A 257 9.65 0.51 -8.65
C SER A 257 10.90 0.35 -7.83
N LEU A 258 10.90 -0.64 -6.93
CA LEU A 258 12.07 -1.07 -6.15
C LEU A 258 12.90 -2.16 -6.86
N LYS A 259 12.65 -2.43 -8.13
CA LYS A 259 13.30 -3.52 -8.90
C LYS A 259 14.83 -3.45 -8.95
N GLY A 260 15.44 -2.34 -8.58
CA GLY A 260 16.90 -2.15 -8.53
C GLY A 260 17.52 -2.23 -7.13
N VAL A 261 16.75 -2.49 -6.09
CA VAL A 261 17.25 -2.63 -4.73
C VAL A 261 18.05 -3.93 -4.61
N LYS A 262 19.20 -3.88 -3.90
CA LYS A 262 20.05 -5.05 -3.67
C LYS A 262 19.25 -6.17 -2.99
N SER A 263 19.47 -7.39 -3.45
CA SER A 263 18.71 -8.57 -2.98
C SER A 263 18.84 -8.80 -1.47
N ASP A 264 20.03 -8.58 -0.89
CA ASP A 264 20.26 -8.72 0.55
C ASP A 264 19.48 -7.71 1.39
N VAL A 265 19.32 -6.48 0.87
CA VAL A 265 18.51 -5.44 1.51
C VAL A 265 17.02 -5.79 1.39
N ALA A 266 16.57 -6.21 0.20
CA ALA A 266 15.18 -6.63 0.00
C ALA A 266 14.80 -7.81 0.90
N GLU A 267 15.63 -8.87 0.94
CA GLU A 267 15.42 -10.02 1.82
C GLU A 267 15.43 -9.64 3.31
N PHE A 268 16.26 -8.69 3.70
CA PHE A 268 16.28 -8.23 5.08
C PHE A 268 14.92 -7.63 5.48
N PHE A 269 14.37 -6.71 4.67
CA PHE A 269 13.08 -6.08 4.98
C PHE A 269 11.90 -7.05 4.91
N VAL A 270 11.98 -8.10 4.09
CA VAL A 270 10.98 -9.21 4.09
C VAL A 270 10.97 -9.92 5.45
N ARG A 271 12.12 -10.08 6.10
CA ARG A 271 12.27 -10.81 7.38
C ARG A 271 12.16 -9.93 8.62
N ALA A 272 12.46 -8.63 8.48
CA ALA A 272 12.40 -7.70 9.60
C ALA A 272 10.94 -7.43 9.96
N ASP A 273 10.56 -7.75 11.19
CA ASP A 273 9.32 -7.29 11.79
C ASP A 273 9.49 -5.80 12.17
N ASP A 274 8.39 -5.06 12.15
CA ASP A 274 8.35 -3.65 12.55
C ASP A 274 9.37 -2.75 11.82
N ASN A 275 9.27 -2.72 10.51
CA ASN A 275 10.02 -1.80 9.67
C ASN A 275 9.13 -0.70 9.09
N ALA A 276 9.68 0.47 8.85
CA ALA A 276 8.96 1.63 8.35
C ALA A 276 9.29 1.93 6.86
N PHE A 277 9.61 0.91 6.07
CA PHE A 277 10.03 1.13 4.68
C PHE A 277 8.92 1.74 3.82
N LEU A 278 7.66 1.37 4.06
CA LEU A 278 6.53 1.94 3.33
C LEU A 278 6.33 3.42 3.69
N GLN A 279 6.50 3.77 4.97
CA GLN A 279 6.50 5.17 5.41
C GLN A 279 7.61 5.95 4.70
N LEU A 280 8.82 5.37 4.56
CA LEU A 280 9.90 5.95 3.77
C LEU A 280 9.46 6.20 2.31
N LEU A 281 8.80 5.22 1.67
CA LEU A 281 8.36 5.35 0.29
C LEU A 281 7.26 6.40 0.08
N LEU A 282 6.34 6.52 1.02
CA LEU A 282 5.17 7.40 0.88
C LEU A 282 5.44 8.83 1.33
N SER A 283 6.45 9.07 2.18
CA SER A 283 6.80 10.40 2.68
C SER A 283 7.46 11.27 1.62
N LYS A 284 7.23 12.57 1.65
CA LYS A 284 7.90 13.53 0.73
C LYS A 284 9.34 13.81 1.15
N LYS A 285 9.55 14.04 2.45
CA LYS A 285 10.86 14.28 3.08
C LYS A 285 10.95 13.43 4.35
N VAL A 286 12.13 12.94 4.68
CA VAL A 286 12.31 11.99 5.80
C VAL A 286 13.50 12.39 6.66
N ILE A 287 13.32 12.29 7.99
CA ILE A 287 14.40 12.25 8.96
C ILE A 287 14.48 10.83 9.53
N LEU A 288 15.58 10.13 9.26
CA LEU A 288 15.89 8.85 9.89
C LEU A 288 16.62 9.10 11.21
N VAL A 289 16.17 8.48 12.28
CA VAL A 289 16.80 8.54 13.60
C VAL A 289 17.15 7.13 14.10
N GLU A 290 18.11 7.01 15.01
CA GLU A 290 18.54 5.68 15.47
C GLU A 290 17.52 5.00 16.37
N GLY A 291 16.91 5.76 17.29
CA GLY A 291 16.07 5.16 18.31
C GLY A 291 14.90 6.02 18.79
N ALA A 292 14.35 5.61 19.94
CA ALA A 292 13.16 6.22 20.51
C ALA A 292 13.42 7.61 21.10
N THR A 293 14.61 7.90 21.57
CA THR A 293 14.97 9.17 22.22
C THR A 293 14.91 10.33 21.24
N GLU A 294 15.57 10.14 20.11
CA GLU A 294 15.56 11.11 19.01
C GLU A 294 14.15 11.25 18.45
N PHE A 295 13.43 10.14 18.25
CA PHE A 295 12.06 10.14 17.78
C PHE A 295 11.12 10.97 18.67
N LEU A 296 11.28 10.88 20.00
CA LEU A 296 10.48 11.64 20.96
C LEU A 296 10.80 13.13 20.97
N LEU A 297 12.09 13.49 20.93
CA LEU A 297 12.51 14.88 21.11
C LEU A 297 12.57 15.69 19.82
N LEU A 298 12.75 15.04 18.67
CA LEU A 298 12.92 15.73 17.40
C LEU A 298 11.74 16.63 17.02
N PRO A 299 10.45 16.24 17.23
CA PRO A 299 9.33 17.14 16.98
C PRO A 299 9.36 18.44 17.79
N MET A 300 9.75 18.35 19.08
CA MET A 300 9.94 19.50 19.94
C MET A 300 11.07 20.39 19.42
N PHE A 301 12.22 19.82 19.09
CA PHE A 301 13.38 20.56 18.56
C PHE A 301 13.08 21.18 17.21
N TYR A 302 12.32 20.49 16.36
CA TYR A 302 11.88 21.00 15.07
C TYR A 302 11.03 22.26 15.24
N LYS A 303 10.02 22.21 16.11
CA LYS A 303 9.15 23.34 16.40
C LYS A 303 9.93 24.52 17.00
N GLN A 304 10.87 24.27 17.90
CA GLN A 304 11.71 25.32 18.49
C GLN A 304 12.66 25.98 17.47
N THR A 305 13.06 25.24 16.43
CA THR A 305 14.00 25.74 15.40
C THR A 305 13.29 26.47 14.28
N THR A 306 12.05 26.10 13.97
CA THR A 306 11.36 26.52 12.73
C THR A 306 10.04 27.28 12.97
N ASP A 307 9.50 27.25 14.19
CA ASP A 307 8.14 27.68 14.56
C ASP A 307 7.02 26.87 13.87
N HIS A 308 7.37 25.81 13.09
CA HIS A 308 6.45 24.90 12.40
C HIS A 308 6.46 23.53 13.07
N THR A 309 5.40 22.75 12.83
CA THR A 309 5.42 21.31 13.12
C THR A 309 6.04 20.52 11.95
N ILE A 310 6.47 19.30 12.24
CA ILE A 310 7.04 18.38 11.23
C ILE A 310 6.01 18.06 10.16
N GLU A 311 4.75 17.89 10.56
CA GLU A 311 3.61 17.56 9.69
C GLU A 311 3.27 18.72 8.75
N GLU A 312 3.31 19.97 9.24
CA GLU A 312 3.06 21.15 8.40
C GLU A 312 4.07 21.28 7.25
N ASP A 313 5.32 20.86 7.47
CA ASP A 313 6.36 20.87 6.44
C ASP A 313 6.43 19.55 5.64
N GLY A 314 5.50 18.62 5.88
CA GLY A 314 5.39 17.34 5.14
C GLY A 314 6.58 16.41 5.36
N ILE A 315 7.22 16.49 6.53
CA ILE A 315 8.37 15.66 6.91
C ILE A 315 7.88 14.49 7.78
N SER A 316 8.44 13.32 7.57
CA SER A 316 8.23 12.15 8.42
C SER A 316 9.49 11.81 9.19
N VAL A 317 9.34 11.58 10.49
CA VAL A 317 10.42 11.01 11.31
C VAL A 317 10.26 9.49 11.36
N ILE A 318 11.33 8.78 11.07
CA ILE A 318 11.37 7.32 11.08
C ILE A 318 12.47 6.87 12.03
N SER A 319 12.11 6.14 13.07
CA SER A 319 13.09 5.45 13.92
C SER A 319 13.55 4.16 13.25
N CYS A 320 14.87 3.99 13.17
CA CYS A 320 15.46 2.79 12.59
C CYS A 320 15.34 1.55 13.49
N ASN A 321 15.01 1.72 14.79
CA ASN A 321 14.75 0.62 15.74
C ASN A 321 15.82 -0.49 15.71
N GLY A 322 17.10 -0.12 15.68
CA GLY A 322 18.22 -1.06 15.59
C GLY A 322 18.50 -1.57 14.17
N ILE A 323 17.71 -1.21 13.17
CA ILE A 323 18.02 -1.45 11.75
C ILE A 323 19.04 -0.39 11.32
N SER A 324 20.14 -0.81 10.67
CA SER A 324 21.09 0.15 10.13
C SER A 324 20.42 1.12 9.14
N TYR A 325 20.56 2.42 9.37
CA TYR A 325 20.07 3.47 8.45
C TYR A 325 20.59 3.28 7.02
N LYS A 326 21.76 2.66 6.84
CA LYS A 326 22.33 2.36 5.51
C LYS A 326 21.41 1.50 4.66
N ARG A 327 20.61 0.61 5.27
CA ARG A 327 19.63 -0.21 4.55
C ARG A 327 18.44 0.64 4.04
N TYR A 328 17.99 1.59 4.85
CA TYR A 328 16.98 2.55 4.43
C TYR A 328 17.49 3.46 3.29
N LEU A 329 18.74 3.89 3.36
CA LEU A 329 19.36 4.69 2.28
C LEU A 329 19.49 3.91 0.96
N GLU A 330 19.71 2.58 1.01
CA GLU A 330 19.71 1.77 -0.22
C GLU A 330 18.33 1.71 -0.89
N ILE A 331 17.25 1.60 -0.10
CA ILE A 331 15.87 1.72 -0.65
C ILE A 331 15.65 3.14 -1.18
N ALA A 332 16.10 4.14 -0.44
CA ALA A 332 15.92 5.54 -0.79
C ALA A 332 16.61 5.95 -2.11
N LYS A 333 17.66 5.24 -2.54
CA LYS A 333 18.29 5.43 -3.86
C LYS A 333 17.33 5.23 -5.03
N ALA A 334 16.30 4.41 -4.84
CA ALA A 334 15.24 4.22 -5.84
C ALA A 334 14.19 5.36 -5.82
N THR A 335 14.36 6.33 -4.91
CA THR A 335 13.46 7.48 -4.74
C THR A 335 14.23 8.78 -4.94
N ASP A 336 13.58 9.80 -5.45
CA ASP A 336 14.18 11.13 -5.60
C ASP A 336 13.90 12.01 -4.37
N LYS A 337 14.00 11.44 -3.17
CA LYS A 337 13.61 12.09 -1.92
C LYS A 337 14.79 12.62 -1.14
N ARG A 338 14.59 13.76 -0.50
CA ARG A 338 15.53 14.28 0.48
C ARG A 338 15.40 13.51 1.80
N ILE A 339 16.51 12.93 2.26
CA ILE A 339 16.57 12.14 3.48
C ILE A 339 17.73 12.63 4.33
N ALA A 340 17.41 13.11 5.53
CA ALA A 340 18.38 13.41 6.55
C ALA A 340 18.49 12.23 7.52
N VAL A 341 19.69 11.78 7.81
CA VAL A 341 19.97 10.80 8.86
C VAL A 341 20.55 11.54 10.06
N VAL A 342 19.97 11.39 11.23
CA VAL A 342 20.49 11.88 12.50
C VAL A 342 20.99 10.67 13.28
N THR A 343 22.29 10.61 13.56
CA THR A 343 22.96 9.43 14.12
C THR A 343 24.14 9.82 15.02
N ASP A 344 24.58 8.91 15.85
CA ASP A 344 25.73 9.06 16.73
C ASP A 344 27.06 8.86 15.98
N ASN A 345 28.14 9.47 16.43
CA ASN A 345 29.47 9.24 15.86
C ASN A 345 30.28 8.13 16.60
N ASP A 346 29.78 7.66 17.77
CA ASP A 346 30.38 6.59 18.58
C ASP A 346 31.83 6.83 18.98
N GLU A 347 32.24 8.05 19.27
CA GLU A 347 33.66 8.45 19.56
C GLU A 347 34.63 8.17 18.39
N LYS A 348 34.13 8.00 17.12
CA LYS A 348 34.95 7.62 15.97
C LYS A 348 35.24 8.78 15.03
N SER A 349 36.45 9.30 15.03
CA SER A 349 36.85 10.37 14.09
C SER A 349 36.76 9.95 12.64
N ASP A 350 37.07 8.68 12.33
CA ASP A 350 36.99 8.16 10.96
C ASP A 350 35.56 8.21 10.41
N ARG A 351 34.55 7.91 11.27
CA ARG A 351 33.15 7.98 10.91
C ARG A 351 32.71 9.41 10.52
N ILE A 352 33.22 10.40 11.27
CA ILE A 352 32.97 11.83 10.96
C ILE A 352 33.51 12.18 9.57
N ALA A 353 34.75 11.74 9.25
CA ALA A 353 35.35 11.98 7.95
C ALA A 353 34.64 11.26 6.79
N GLU A 354 34.23 9.99 7.02
CA GLU A 354 33.41 9.22 6.06
C GLU A 354 32.09 9.91 5.76
N VAL A 355 31.40 10.43 6.77
CA VAL A 355 30.13 11.12 6.62
C VAL A 355 30.30 12.42 5.85
N ALA A 356 31.35 13.19 6.11
CA ALA A 356 31.63 14.41 5.36
C ALA A 356 31.81 14.09 3.86
N SER A 357 32.55 13.03 3.53
CA SER A 357 32.76 12.56 2.15
C SER A 357 31.47 12.06 1.52
N PHE A 358 30.64 11.33 2.28
CA PHE A 358 29.33 10.86 1.82
C PHE A 358 28.41 12.03 1.46
N ASN A 359 28.30 13.04 2.32
CA ASN A 359 27.44 14.21 2.11
C ASN A 359 27.88 15.03 0.90
N GLN A 360 29.17 15.11 0.62
CA GLN A 360 29.69 15.78 -0.59
C GLN A 360 29.34 15.05 -1.89
N ALA A 361 29.17 13.73 -1.81
CA ALA A 361 28.88 12.89 -2.99
C ALA A 361 27.37 12.66 -3.22
N ASN A 362 26.49 13.13 -2.34
CA ASN A 362 25.05 12.86 -2.40
C ASN A 362 24.25 14.14 -2.19
N ASP A 363 23.42 14.50 -3.15
CA ASP A 363 22.59 15.71 -3.08
C ASP A 363 21.27 15.51 -2.32
N LEU A 364 20.76 14.27 -2.28
CA LEU A 364 19.45 13.93 -1.74
C LEU A 364 19.49 13.19 -0.41
N GLN A 365 20.66 12.73 0.01
CA GLN A 365 20.84 11.95 1.23
C GLN A 365 22.00 12.50 2.03
N HIS A 366 21.73 13.05 3.19
CA HIS A 366 22.76 13.59 4.07
C HIS A 366 22.67 12.95 5.46
N ILE A 367 23.85 12.78 6.08
CA ILE A 367 24.00 12.24 7.42
C ILE A 367 24.51 13.36 8.32
N PHE A 368 23.89 13.51 9.48
CA PHE A 368 24.22 14.51 10.49
C PHE A 368 24.52 13.84 11.81
N MET A 369 25.64 14.24 12.44
CA MET A 369 26.12 13.74 13.72
C MET A 369 26.94 14.81 14.42
N GLY A 370 27.25 14.60 15.68
CA GLY A 370 28.18 15.47 16.41
C GLY A 370 29.49 15.68 15.68
N ALA A 371 29.97 16.94 15.60
CA ALA A 371 31.12 17.32 14.82
C ALA A 371 32.48 16.87 15.45
N THR A 372 32.49 16.56 16.73
CA THR A 372 33.66 16.17 17.49
C THR A 372 33.43 14.84 18.22
N VAL A 373 34.52 14.17 18.61
CA VAL A 373 34.42 12.91 19.36
C VAL A 373 33.81 13.08 20.77
N ASP A 374 33.82 14.28 21.32
CA ASP A 374 33.11 14.60 22.57
C ASP A 374 31.61 14.69 22.43
N GLU A 375 31.13 14.83 21.21
CA GLU A 375 29.71 14.84 20.82
C GLU A 375 29.26 13.47 20.30
N TRP A 376 29.66 12.42 21.01
CA TRP A 376 29.65 11.04 20.53
C TRP A 376 28.26 10.39 20.47
N THR A 377 27.29 10.88 21.29
CA THR A 377 25.91 10.38 21.30
C THR A 377 24.93 11.54 21.44
N TRP A 378 23.69 11.26 21.07
CA TRP A 378 22.56 12.18 21.22
C TRP A 378 22.48 12.80 22.63
N GLU A 379 22.57 11.97 23.67
CA GLU A 379 22.51 12.41 25.04
C GLU A 379 23.68 13.32 25.43
N ALA A 380 24.87 13.00 24.96
CA ALA A 380 26.06 13.83 25.23
C ALA A 380 25.95 15.22 24.57
N CYS A 381 25.46 15.26 23.32
CA CYS A 381 25.21 16.52 22.62
C CYS A 381 24.16 17.39 23.34
N ILE A 382 23.04 16.79 23.73
CA ILE A 382 21.97 17.50 24.45
C ILE A 382 22.47 18.00 25.82
N TYR A 383 23.19 17.15 26.55
CA TYR A 383 23.73 17.53 27.86
C TYR A 383 24.73 18.68 27.77
N LYS A 384 25.61 18.64 26.78
CA LYS A 384 26.59 19.71 26.52
C LYS A 384 25.91 21.07 26.33
N GLU A 385 24.86 21.13 25.53
CA GLU A 385 24.15 22.37 25.23
C GLU A 385 23.22 22.85 26.36
N ASN A 386 22.79 21.94 27.26
CA ASN A 386 21.74 22.18 28.24
C ASN A 386 22.16 21.86 29.68
N LYS A 387 23.45 21.86 29.97
CA LYS A 387 24.01 21.38 31.25
C LYS A 387 23.29 21.92 32.48
N ASP A 388 23.20 23.23 32.62
CA ASP A 388 22.62 23.87 33.82
C ASP A 388 21.12 23.55 33.97
N THR A 389 20.39 23.47 32.85
CA THR A 389 18.97 23.15 32.85
C THR A 389 18.73 21.70 33.26
N LEU A 390 19.55 20.78 32.74
CA LEU A 390 19.44 19.34 32.99
C LEU A 390 19.93 18.98 34.40
N ASP A 391 21.03 19.60 34.88
CA ASP A 391 21.52 19.43 36.24
C ASP A 391 20.46 19.90 37.29
N GLY A 392 19.67 20.91 36.94
CA GLY A 392 18.59 21.38 37.80
C GLY A 392 17.24 20.65 37.65
N MET A 393 17.13 19.76 36.67
CA MET A 393 15.89 19.05 36.35
C MET A 393 15.97 17.54 36.67
N ILE A 394 17.10 16.91 36.38
CA ILE A 394 17.24 15.48 36.53
C ILE A 394 17.67 15.16 37.96
N ASP A 395 16.76 14.54 38.71
CA ASP A 395 17.05 14.11 40.07
C ASP A 395 18.04 12.94 40.06
N VAL A 396 19.20 13.13 40.65
CA VAL A 396 20.26 12.13 40.80
C VAL A 396 20.48 11.85 42.28
N GLN A 397 20.48 10.57 42.66
CA GLN A 397 20.75 10.17 44.03
C GLN A 397 22.19 10.56 44.41
N ALA A 398 22.34 11.25 45.55
CA ALA A 398 23.67 11.60 46.07
C ALA A 398 24.54 10.32 46.28
N GLY A 399 25.71 10.28 45.64
CA GLY A 399 26.63 9.15 45.73
C GLY A 399 26.31 7.98 44.78
N ALA A 400 25.28 8.05 43.92
CA ALA A 400 25.06 7.07 42.91
C ALA A 400 26.08 7.24 41.76
N ALA A 401 26.80 6.18 41.43
CA ALA A 401 27.69 6.12 40.26
C ALA A 401 26.88 5.59 39.04
N TYR A 402 26.48 6.49 38.15
CA TYR A 402 25.85 6.09 36.87
C TYR A 402 26.94 5.86 35.84
N LYS A 403 27.56 4.66 35.88
CA LYS A 403 28.54 4.25 34.86
C LYS A 403 27.81 3.82 33.59
N PHE A 404 28.37 4.18 32.46
CA PHE A 404 27.95 3.68 31.16
C PHE A 404 29.18 3.08 30.44
N HIS A 405 29.09 1.80 30.06
CA HIS A 405 30.21 1.03 29.53
C HIS A 405 31.48 1.16 30.38
N ASP A 406 31.35 0.99 31.71
CA ASP A 406 32.42 1.10 32.72
C ASP A 406 33.12 2.46 32.84
N LYS A 407 32.69 3.47 32.06
CA LYS A 407 33.17 4.85 32.15
C LYS A 407 32.22 5.71 33.02
N ASP A 408 32.81 6.66 33.73
CA ASP A 408 32.07 7.65 34.54
C ASP A 408 31.96 8.94 33.73
N TYR A 409 30.73 9.32 33.40
CA TYR A 409 30.38 10.56 32.68
C TYR A 409 29.75 11.61 33.59
N GLY A 410 29.80 11.40 34.90
CA GLY A 410 29.08 12.22 35.88
C GLY A 410 27.64 11.76 36.12
N ALA A 411 27.03 12.26 37.18
CA ALA A 411 25.75 11.74 37.66
C ALA A 411 24.60 11.96 36.65
N VAL A 412 24.48 13.16 36.12
CA VAL A 412 23.35 13.53 35.23
C VAL A 412 23.49 12.91 33.85
N LEU A 413 24.65 13.08 33.19
CA LEU A 413 24.86 12.47 31.88
C LEU A 413 24.85 10.94 32.00
N GLY A 414 25.46 10.36 33.04
CA GLY A 414 25.41 8.92 33.28
C GLY A 414 23.97 8.41 33.46
N LYS A 415 23.10 9.15 34.11
CA LYS A 415 21.67 8.84 34.23
C LYS A 415 20.96 8.94 32.85
N MET A 416 21.24 9.98 32.08
CA MET A 416 20.71 10.13 30.71
C MET A 416 21.06 8.93 29.83
N LEU A 417 22.32 8.49 29.87
CA LEU A 417 22.79 7.35 29.07
C LEU A 417 22.17 6.00 29.48
N ASN A 418 21.88 5.81 30.78
CA ASN A 418 21.29 4.57 31.30
C ASN A 418 19.76 4.55 31.26
N HIS A 419 19.11 5.72 31.24
CA HIS A 419 17.66 5.88 31.27
C HIS A 419 17.18 6.81 30.13
N LYS A 420 17.68 6.56 28.94
CA LYS A 420 17.51 7.41 27.76
C LYS A 420 16.09 7.88 27.51
N VAL A 421 15.15 6.96 27.39
CA VAL A 421 13.75 7.23 27.07
C VAL A 421 13.03 7.96 28.19
N ASP A 422 13.28 7.56 29.45
CA ASP A 422 12.65 8.20 30.63
C ASP A 422 13.07 9.66 30.74
N VAL A 423 14.36 9.95 30.53
CA VAL A 423 14.88 11.31 30.57
C VAL A 423 14.35 12.14 29.40
N ALA A 424 14.30 11.59 28.20
CA ALA A 424 13.70 12.26 27.05
C ALA A 424 12.22 12.61 27.31
N TYR A 425 11.46 11.71 27.92
CA TYR A 425 10.08 11.96 28.29
C TYR A 425 9.96 13.03 29.38
N GLN A 426 10.85 13.04 30.37
CA GLN A 426 10.92 14.13 31.38
C GLN A 426 11.21 15.48 30.73
N MET A 427 12.14 15.55 29.78
CA MET A 427 12.41 16.76 29.01
C MET A 427 11.16 17.24 28.28
N LEU A 428 10.50 16.38 27.55
CA LEU A 428 9.29 16.68 26.78
C LEU A 428 8.15 17.23 27.64
N THR A 429 7.97 16.68 28.84
CA THR A 429 6.88 17.04 29.78
C THR A 429 7.22 18.16 30.74
N SER A 430 8.47 18.61 30.79
CA SER A 430 8.96 19.61 31.75
C SER A 430 8.42 21.04 31.52
N GLY A 431 7.92 21.32 30.32
CA GLY A 431 7.55 22.69 29.89
C GLY A 431 8.74 23.64 29.72
N LYS A 432 9.98 23.13 29.81
CA LYS A 432 11.21 23.93 29.63
C LYS A 432 11.62 23.97 28.15
N THR A 433 12.34 25.02 27.77
CA THR A 433 12.96 25.13 26.47
C THR A 433 14.40 24.62 26.55
N PHE A 434 14.82 23.86 25.57
CA PHE A 434 16.16 23.28 25.47
C PHE A 434 16.89 23.81 24.25
N ALA A 435 18.18 24.06 24.37
CA ALA A 435 19.02 24.37 23.23
C ALA A 435 19.15 23.12 22.34
N VAL A 436 18.91 23.30 21.04
CA VAL A 436 18.97 22.22 20.04
C VAL A 436 20.42 22.05 19.59
N PRO A 437 20.98 20.82 19.57
CA PRO A 437 22.32 20.57 19.07
C PRO A 437 22.51 21.04 17.62
N GLN A 438 23.69 21.58 17.28
CA GLN A 438 23.92 22.23 16.01
C GLN A 438 23.67 21.28 14.81
N TYR A 439 24.14 20.03 14.86
CA TYR A 439 23.95 19.09 13.77
C TYR A 439 22.47 18.74 13.53
N VAL A 440 21.62 18.85 14.56
CA VAL A 440 20.17 18.68 14.43
C VAL A 440 19.55 19.89 13.72
N LYS A 441 19.98 21.11 14.05
CA LYS A 441 19.58 22.32 13.32
C LYS A 441 19.99 22.25 11.86
N ASP A 442 21.21 21.75 11.60
CA ASP A 442 21.73 21.58 10.23
C ASP A 442 20.90 20.57 9.45
N ALA A 443 20.49 19.45 10.07
CA ALA A 443 19.61 18.46 9.45
C ALA A 443 18.25 19.06 9.10
N ILE A 444 17.64 19.79 10.03
CA ILE A 444 16.35 20.46 9.82
C ILE A 444 16.46 21.52 8.70
N GLY A 445 17.48 22.36 8.75
CA GLY A 445 17.71 23.41 7.76
C GLY A 445 17.91 22.82 6.36
N TRP A 446 18.74 21.77 6.24
CA TRP A 446 18.99 21.10 4.97
C TRP A 446 17.73 20.46 4.36
N LEU A 447 16.85 19.88 5.16
CA LEU A 447 15.60 19.31 4.68
C LEU A 447 14.59 20.34 4.20
N ARG A 448 14.59 21.54 4.80
CA ARG A 448 13.65 22.61 4.43
C ARG A 448 14.06 23.31 3.13
N GLY A 449 15.35 23.51 2.92
CA GLY A 449 15.92 24.15 1.72
C GLY A 449 15.99 23.22 0.54
#